data_2605da58f3f4558be24b6b34f9a38240
#
_entry.id   2605da58f3f4558be24b6b34f9a38240
#
_cell.length_a   1.000
_cell.length_b   1.000
_cell.length_c   1.000
_cell.angle_alpha   90.00
_cell.angle_beta   90.00
_cell.angle_gamma   90.00
#
_symmetry.space_group_name_H-M   'P 1'
#
loop_
_entity.id
_entity.type
_entity.pdbx_description
1 polymer ?
#
loop_
_entity_poly.entity_id
_entity_poly.type
_entity_poly.pdbx_seq_one_letter_code
_entity_poly.pdbx_strand_id
1 'polypeptide(L)'
;TIETLQRTTQKAVGLMAKSQDMASHSVQDALDASAALEEITRAVSSISDMANQIATAAEEQSHVTSEITSNVTAIKDVADELADDAVNAQEDANKLQTHAADLNSKVAHFIL
;
A
#
# COMPACT_ATOMS: atom_id res chain seq x y z
N THR A 1 74.51 16.82 26.71
CA THR A 1 75.57 15.92 26.37
C THR A 1 75.08 14.96 25.27
N ILE A 2 75.97 14.18 24.67
CA ILE A 2 75.67 13.28 23.56
C ILE A 2 74.58 12.24 23.91
N GLU A 3 74.60 11.69 25.10
CA GLU A 3 73.64 10.71 25.60
C GLU A 3 72.21 11.31 25.70
N THR A 4 72.09 12.50 26.18
CA THR A 4 70.81 13.24 26.26
C THR A 4 70.26 13.51 24.88
N LEU A 5 71.10 13.91 23.92
CA LEU A 5 70.73 14.17 22.52
C LEU A 5 70.27 12.86 21.83
N GLN A 6 70.97 11.75 22.02
CA GLN A 6 70.57 10.45 21.50
C GLN A 6 69.21 10.01 22.01
N ARG A 7 68.97 10.15 23.29
CA ARG A 7 67.71 9.80 23.92
C ARG A 7 66.53 10.68 23.40
N THR A 8 66.77 11.98 23.21
CA THR A 8 65.78 12.89 22.64
C THR A 8 65.49 12.55 21.18
N THR A 9 66.52 12.24 20.41
CA THR A 9 66.36 11.82 19.03
C THR A 9 65.57 10.54 18.88
N GLN A 10 65.85 9.50 19.69
CA GLN A 10 65.11 8.26 19.73
C GLN A 10 63.64 8.50 20.11
N LYS A 11 63.39 9.38 21.04
CA LYS A 11 62.04 9.74 21.45
C LYS A 11 61.31 10.45 20.31
N ALA A 12 61.97 11.31 19.59
CA ALA A 12 61.41 12.01 18.43
C ALA A 12 61.08 11.01 17.29
N VAL A 13 61.95 10.07 17.02
CA VAL A 13 61.71 9.00 16.02
C VAL A 13 60.50 8.12 16.41
N GLY A 14 60.39 7.74 17.70
CA GLY A 14 59.23 7.01 18.20
C GLY A 14 57.93 7.78 18.07
N LEU A 15 57.92 9.10 18.35
CA LEU A 15 56.77 9.97 18.14
C LEU A 15 56.37 10.08 16.67
N MET A 16 57.34 10.20 15.78
CA MET A 16 57.09 10.23 14.32
C MET A 16 56.50 8.93 13.81
N ALA A 17 56.98 7.77 14.25
CA ALA A 17 56.42 6.46 13.93
C ALA A 17 54.97 6.33 14.41
N LYS A 18 54.70 6.77 15.63
CA LYS A 18 53.35 6.79 16.18
C LYS A 18 52.39 7.73 15.41
N SER A 19 52.89 8.89 15.02
CA SER A 19 52.10 9.83 14.23
C SER A 19 51.79 9.27 12.84
N GLN A 20 52.73 8.58 12.22
CA GLN A 20 52.50 7.92 10.94
C GLN A 20 51.48 6.80 11.04
N ASP A 21 51.50 6.02 12.10
CA ASP A 21 50.53 4.95 12.36
C ASP A 21 49.13 5.55 12.56
N MET A 22 49.01 6.63 13.36
CA MET A 22 47.75 7.36 13.56
C MET A 22 47.21 7.95 12.25
N ALA A 23 48.07 8.50 11.40
CA ALA A 23 47.67 9.02 10.10
C ALA A 23 47.14 7.89 9.19
N SER A 24 47.79 6.73 9.19
CA SER A 24 47.33 5.55 8.43
C SER A 24 45.96 5.07 8.89
N HIS A 25 45.72 5.01 10.22
CA HIS A 25 44.43 4.66 10.79
C HIS A 25 43.35 5.70 10.42
N SER A 26 43.68 6.99 10.44
CA SER A 26 42.72 8.04 10.05
C SER A 26 42.31 7.95 8.59
N VAL A 27 43.24 7.61 7.71
CA VAL A 27 42.94 7.34 6.28
C VAL A 27 42.02 6.13 6.14
N GLN A 28 42.27 5.05 6.87
CA GLN A 28 41.41 3.87 6.83
C GLN A 28 39.99 4.19 7.34
N ASP A 29 39.87 4.92 8.45
CA ASP A 29 38.58 5.36 9.00
C ASP A 29 37.82 6.24 7.98
N ALA A 30 38.52 7.10 7.27
CA ALA A 30 37.92 7.92 6.21
C ALA A 30 37.41 7.08 5.01
N LEU A 31 38.15 6.03 4.64
CA LEU A 31 37.72 5.09 3.59
C LEU A 31 36.49 4.31 4.03
N ASP A 32 36.47 3.83 5.27
CA ASP A 32 35.33 3.10 5.83
C ASP A 32 34.09 4.00 5.92
N ALA A 33 34.26 5.25 6.33
CA ALA A 33 33.17 6.24 6.34
C ALA A 33 32.64 6.51 4.92
N SER A 34 33.54 6.62 3.93
CA SER A 34 33.14 6.79 2.52
C SER A 34 32.32 5.61 2.01
N ALA A 35 32.76 4.40 2.31
CA ALA A 35 32.04 3.18 1.93
C ALA A 35 30.63 3.12 2.58
N ALA A 36 30.54 3.48 3.86
CA ALA A 36 29.24 3.56 4.56
C ALA A 36 28.31 4.61 3.92
N LEU A 37 28.84 5.76 3.52
CA LEU A 37 28.05 6.79 2.82
C LEU A 37 27.57 6.31 1.45
N GLU A 38 28.36 5.54 0.72
CA GLU A 38 27.90 4.92 -0.54
C GLU A 38 26.78 3.93 -0.33
N GLU A 39 26.82 3.12 0.72
CA GLU A 39 25.74 2.21 1.08
C GLU A 39 24.45 2.96 1.44
N ILE A 40 24.57 4.03 2.23
CA ILE A 40 23.44 4.91 2.57
C ILE A 40 22.84 5.52 1.30
N THR A 41 23.67 6.01 0.38
CA THR A 41 23.21 6.60 -0.88
C THR A 41 22.44 5.59 -1.73
N ARG A 42 22.92 4.34 -1.81
CA ARG A 42 22.21 3.26 -2.50
C ARG A 42 20.87 2.92 -1.81
N ALA A 43 20.86 2.87 -0.48
CA ALA A 43 19.63 2.63 0.28
C ALA A 43 18.59 3.74 0.05
N VAL A 44 19.01 5.00 0.06
CA VAL A 44 18.13 6.15 -0.22
C VAL A 44 17.58 6.10 -1.65
N SER A 45 18.39 5.71 -2.63
CA SER A 45 17.92 5.51 -4.01
C SER A 45 16.84 4.42 -4.08
N SER A 46 17.06 3.27 -3.41
CA SER A 46 16.07 2.19 -3.35
C SER A 46 14.76 2.63 -2.67
N ILE A 47 14.86 3.45 -1.62
CA ILE A 47 13.67 4.02 -0.94
C ILE A 47 12.91 4.93 -1.90
N SER A 48 13.61 5.74 -2.70
CA SER A 48 12.98 6.61 -3.70
C SER A 48 12.23 5.79 -4.76
N ASP A 49 12.83 4.71 -5.24
CA ASP A 49 12.19 3.82 -6.21
C ASP A 49 10.94 3.14 -5.61
N MET A 50 11.03 2.67 -4.37
CA MET A 50 9.88 2.11 -3.65
C MET A 50 8.77 3.16 -3.44
N ALA A 51 9.11 4.39 -3.12
CA ALA A 51 8.14 5.47 -2.96
C ALA A 51 7.38 5.75 -4.27
N ASN A 52 8.07 5.73 -5.40
CA ASN A 52 7.43 5.85 -6.72
C ASN A 52 6.49 4.68 -7.02
N GLN A 53 6.88 3.45 -6.69
CA GLN A 53 6.01 2.27 -6.84
C GLN A 53 4.77 2.35 -5.95
N ILE A 54 4.93 2.82 -4.70
CA ILE A 54 3.80 3.03 -3.78
C ILE A 54 2.85 4.10 -4.31
N ALA A 55 3.37 5.20 -4.85
CA ALA A 55 2.56 6.25 -5.46
C ALA A 55 1.72 5.71 -6.63
N THR A 56 2.33 4.93 -7.53
CA THR A 56 1.64 4.28 -8.65
C THR A 56 0.56 3.31 -8.15
N ALA A 57 0.89 2.47 -7.17
CA ALA A 57 -0.08 1.54 -6.58
C ALA A 57 -1.25 2.27 -5.89
N ALA A 58 -0.98 3.41 -5.25
CA ALA A 58 -2.02 4.24 -4.63
C ALA A 58 -2.98 4.84 -5.68
N GLU A 59 -2.45 5.27 -6.82
CA GLU A 59 -3.27 5.75 -7.95
C GLU A 59 -4.15 4.61 -8.51
N GLU A 60 -3.60 3.42 -8.71
CA GLU A 60 -4.36 2.24 -9.15
C GLU A 60 -5.45 1.86 -8.14
N GLN A 61 -5.14 1.86 -6.84
CA GLN A 61 -6.13 1.61 -5.79
C GLN A 61 -7.24 2.65 -5.77
N SER A 62 -6.92 3.93 -6.00
CA SER A 62 -7.92 4.99 -6.11
C SER A 62 -8.88 4.75 -7.27
N HIS A 63 -8.35 4.30 -8.41
CA HIS A 63 -9.15 3.97 -9.58
C HIS A 63 -10.09 2.79 -9.29
N VAL A 64 -9.57 1.71 -8.73
CA VAL A 64 -10.36 0.52 -8.33
C VAL A 64 -11.44 0.89 -7.31
N THR A 65 -11.12 1.75 -6.34
CA THR A 65 -12.10 2.21 -5.34
C THR A 65 -13.25 2.98 -5.98
N SER A 66 -12.95 3.82 -6.98
CA SER A 66 -13.97 4.53 -7.76
C SER A 66 -14.86 3.55 -8.53
N GLU A 67 -14.27 2.53 -9.13
CA GLU A 67 -14.99 1.48 -9.86
C GLU A 67 -15.89 0.65 -8.93
N ILE A 68 -15.40 0.30 -7.75
CA ILE A 68 -16.20 -0.38 -6.71
C ILE A 68 -17.38 0.51 -6.27
N THR A 69 -17.16 1.80 -6.07
CA THR A 69 -18.23 2.73 -5.71
C THR A 69 -19.32 2.80 -6.78
N SER A 70 -18.93 2.83 -8.05
CA SER A 70 -19.86 2.78 -9.19
C SER A 70 -20.66 1.48 -9.21
N ASN A 71 -19.99 0.35 -9.00
CA ASN A 71 -20.63 -0.97 -8.97
C ASN A 71 -21.61 -1.09 -7.80
N VAL A 72 -21.24 -0.59 -6.62
CA VAL A 72 -22.14 -0.58 -5.45
C VAL A 72 -23.38 0.26 -5.72
N THR A 73 -23.24 1.39 -6.40
CA THR A 73 -24.39 2.22 -6.80
C THR A 73 -25.30 1.46 -7.77
N ALA A 74 -24.75 0.80 -8.77
CA ALA A 74 -25.50 -0.01 -9.72
C ALA A 74 -26.23 -1.18 -9.02
N ILE A 75 -25.60 -1.83 -8.07
CA ILE A 75 -26.23 -2.91 -7.27
C ILE A 75 -27.40 -2.35 -6.47
N LYS A 76 -27.23 -1.15 -5.88
CA LYS A 76 -28.32 -0.49 -5.16
C LYS A 76 -29.52 -0.23 -6.07
N ASP A 77 -29.27 0.32 -7.27
CA ASP A 77 -30.33 0.63 -8.23
C ASP A 77 -31.08 -0.65 -8.66
N VAL A 78 -30.36 -1.74 -8.91
CA VAL A 78 -30.97 -3.06 -9.21
C VAL A 78 -31.77 -3.61 -8.01
N ALA A 79 -31.28 -3.40 -6.79
CA ALA A 79 -32.00 -3.83 -5.59
C ALA A 79 -33.30 -3.04 -5.40
N ASP A 80 -33.30 -1.75 -5.67
CA ASP A 80 -34.47 -0.89 -5.62
C ASP A 80 -35.51 -1.32 -6.69
N GLU A 81 -35.07 -1.59 -7.93
CA GLU A 81 -35.91 -2.12 -9.00
C GLU A 81 -36.52 -3.50 -8.65
N LEU A 82 -35.71 -4.37 -8.05
CA LEU A 82 -36.19 -5.69 -7.60
C LEU A 82 -37.25 -5.58 -6.49
N ALA A 83 -37.11 -4.61 -5.59
CA ALA A 83 -38.11 -4.34 -4.56
C ALA A 83 -39.44 -3.89 -5.19
N ASP A 84 -39.39 -2.99 -6.17
CA ASP A 84 -40.57 -2.55 -6.90
C ASP A 84 -41.22 -3.68 -7.68
N ASP A 85 -40.45 -4.51 -8.34
CA ASP A 85 -40.93 -5.72 -9.05
C ASP A 85 -41.62 -6.71 -8.11
N ALA A 86 -41.09 -6.89 -6.91
CA ALA A 86 -41.70 -7.74 -5.89
C ALA A 86 -43.07 -7.21 -5.45
N VAL A 87 -43.20 -5.90 -5.29
CA VAL A 87 -44.49 -5.26 -4.97
C VAL A 87 -45.48 -5.43 -6.13
N ASN A 88 -45.08 -5.23 -7.37
CA ASN A 88 -45.90 -5.44 -8.56
C ASN A 88 -46.34 -6.91 -8.67
N ALA A 89 -45.45 -7.84 -8.47
CA ALA A 89 -45.76 -9.26 -8.49
C ALA A 89 -46.79 -9.66 -7.39
N GLN A 90 -46.68 -9.08 -6.21
CA GLN A 90 -47.65 -9.25 -5.13
C GLN A 90 -49.02 -8.73 -5.51
N GLU A 91 -49.09 -7.55 -6.15
CA GLU A 91 -50.31 -6.97 -6.64
C GLU A 91 -50.97 -7.85 -7.71
N ASP A 92 -50.20 -8.36 -8.68
CA ASP A 92 -50.69 -9.22 -9.74
C ASP A 92 -51.15 -10.59 -9.21
N ALA A 93 -50.47 -11.14 -8.19
CA ALA A 93 -50.93 -12.33 -7.50
C ALA A 93 -52.30 -12.11 -6.83
N ASN A 94 -52.51 -10.97 -6.20
CA ASN A 94 -53.80 -10.61 -5.60
C ASN A 94 -54.89 -10.44 -6.65
N LYS A 95 -54.62 -9.81 -7.80
CA LYS A 95 -55.56 -9.72 -8.92
C LYS A 95 -55.90 -11.09 -9.46
N LEU A 96 -54.92 -11.98 -9.61
CA LEU A 96 -55.12 -13.36 -10.08
C LEU A 96 -56.03 -14.14 -9.08
N GLN A 97 -55.80 -13.98 -7.79
CA GLN A 97 -56.62 -14.61 -6.75
C GLN A 97 -58.09 -14.10 -6.84
N THR A 98 -58.30 -12.84 -7.05
CA THR A 98 -59.61 -12.26 -7.23
C THR A 98 -60.30 -12.77 -8.49
N HIS A 99 -59.59 -12.84 -9.60
CA HIS A 99 -60.14 -13.42 -10.86
C HIS A 99 -60.50 -14.91 -10.72
N ALA A 100 -59.64 -15.67 -10.01
CA ALA A 100 -59.91 -17.08 -9.74
C ALA A 100 -61.21 -17.30 -8.87
N ALA A 101 -61.40 -16.44 -7.87
CA ALA A 101 -62.61 -16.45 -7.04
C ALA A 101 -63.86 -16.05 -7.85
N ASP A 102 -63.76 -15.04 -8.70
CA ASP A 102 -64.83 -14.60 -9.60
C ASP A 102 -65.21 -15.70 -10.61
N LEU A 103 -64.22 -16.35 -11.22
CA LEU A 103 -64.42 -17.45 -12.12
C LEU A 103 -65.10 -18.63 -11.44
N ASN A 104 -64.64 -19.00 -10.26
CA ASN A 104 -65.25 -20.08 -9.45
C ASN A 104 -66.72 -19.77 -9.12
N SER A 105 -67.05 -18.53 -8.76
CA SER A 105 -68.40 -18.08 -8.52
C SER A 105 -69.27 -18.19 -9.77
N LYS A 106 -68.78 -17.81 -10.93
CA LYS A 106 -69.50 -17.90 -12.22
C LYS A 106 -69.71 -19.34 -12.62
N VAL A 107 -68.73 -20.21 -12.46
CA VAL A 107 -68.88 -21.66 -12.73
C VAL A 107 -69.93 -22.29 -11.80
N ALA A 108 -69.92 -21.98 -10.51
CA ALA A 108 -70.88 -22.45 -9.54
C ALA A 108 -72.32 -22.00 -9.90
N HIS A 109 -72.48 -20.80 -10.43
CA HIS A 109 -73.78 -20.29 -10.88
C HIS A 109 -74.30 -21.02 -12.14
N PHE A 110 -73.41 -21.52 -13.00
CA PHE A 110 -73.76 -22.25 -14.22
C PHE A 110 -74.12 -23.73 -13.97
N ILE A 111 -73.66 -24.32 -12.87
CA ILE A 111 -73.95 -25.74 -12.52
C ILE A 111 -75.30 -25.92 -11.85
N LEU A 112 -75.93 -24.83 -11.44
CA LEU A 112 -77.30 -24.82 -10.98
C LEU A 112 -78.30 -24.69 -12.12
#